data_baa9e3f85d8118a21e03d923324f12fe
#
_entry.id   baa9e3f85d8118a21e03d923324f12fe
#
_cell.length_a   1.000
_cell.length_b   1.000
_cell.length_c   1.000
_cell.angle_alpha   90.00
_cell.angle_beta   90.00
_cell.angle_gamma   90.00
#
_symmetry.space_group_name_H-M   'P 1'
#
loop_
_entity.id
_entity.type
_entity.pdbx_description
1 polymer ?
#
loop_
_entity_poly.entity_id
_entity_poly.type
_entity_poly.pdbx_seq_one_letter_code
_entity_poly.pdbx_strand_id
1 'polypeptide(L)'
;TIVGGVNGVGKSSLTGVLKSRMTDLGIIVDVDKITAQTGGSALRGGKTAVRLIEDCISKNVSFTQETTLSGHRTRQTARRVRDAGYYVRLFYVGLDTAGESRRRIANRVAKGGHDIPPEDVERRFRSRWSALAEVLPYCDEAVFYDNENGFAEVASYRNGELMLEGEYRPRWILQLADALRHGPEQS
;
A
#
# COMPACT_ATOMS: atom_id res chain seq x y z
N THR A 1 -4.00 -6.17 -8.18
CA THR A 1 -4.26 -4.98 -7.34
C THR A 1 -3.19 -4.85 -6.25
N ILE A 2 -2.78 -3.62 -5.94
CA ILE A 2 -1.89 -3.29 -4.82
C ILE A 2 -2.69 -2.41 -3.84
N VAL A 3 -2.70 -2.74 -2.54
CA VAL A 3 -3.21 -1.86 -1.49
C VAL A 3 -2.02 -1.35 -0.69
N GLY A 4 -1.65 -0.10 -0.92
CA GLY A 4 -0.44 0.55 -0.43
C GLY A 4 -0.68 1.55 0.69
N GLY A 5 0.39 1.84 1.45
CA GLY A 5 0.39 2.86 2.50
C GLY A 5 1.17 2.43 3.73
N VAL A 6 1.66 3.38 4.51
CA VAL A 6 2.48 3.10 5.70
C VAL A 6 1.72 2.27 6.75
N ASN A 7 2.38 1.87 7.82
CA ASN A 7 1.73 1.10 8.88
C ASN A 7 0.65 1.94 9.58
N GLY A 8 -0.42 1.29 10.06
CA GLY A 8 -1.51 1.96 10.79
C GLY A 8 -2.48 2.79 9.95
N VAL A 9 -2.30 2.95 8.64
CA VAL A 9 -3.19 3.78 7.79
C VAL A 9 -4.56 3.16 7.53
N GLY A 10 -4.73 1.83 7.73
CA GLY A 10 -6.01 1.15 7.49
C GLY A 10 -6.08 0.37 6.17
N LYS A 11 -4.95 -0.12 5.63
CA LYS A 11 -4.94 -0.94 4.40
C LYS A 11 -5.94 -2.11 4.44
N SER A 12 -5.89 -2.91 5.50
CA SER A 12 -6.78 -4.09 5.61
C SER A 12 -8.25 -3.70 5.77
N SER A 13 -8.53 -2.52 6.35
CA SER A 13 -9.90 -1.96 6.38
C SER A 13 -10.35 -1.53 4.99
N LEU A 14 -9.46 -0.86 4.22
CA LEU A 14 -9.76 -0.53 2.83
C LEU A 14 -9.97 -1.79 1.99
N THR A 15 -9.12 -2.81 2.13
CA THR A 15 -9.31 -4.11 1.46
C THR A 15 -10.68 -4.70 1.78
N GLY A 16 -11.15 -4.58 3.03
CA GLY A 16 -12.50 -4.99 3.43
C GLY A 16 -13.59 -4.24 2.68
N VAL A 17 -13.46 -2.92 2.56
CA VAL A 17 -14.40 -2.08 1.78
C VAL A 17 -14.35 -2.43 0.29
N LEU A 18 -13.16 -2.59 -0.28
CA LEU A 18 -13.01 -2.96 -1.69
C LEU A 18 -13.66 -4.31 -2.00
N LYS A 19 -13.54 -5.30 -1.11
CA LYS A 19 -14.20 -6.62 -1.27
C LYS A 19 -15.72 -6.53 -1.39
N SER A 20 -16.35 -5.55 -0.78
CA SER A 20 -17.80 -5.35 -0.89
C SER A 20 -18.22 -4.63 -2.19
N ARG A 21 -17.27 -4.01 -2.88
CA ARG A 21 -17.52 -3.17 -4.07
C ARG A 21 -16.96 -3.74 -5.38
N MET A 22 -15.98 -4.64 -5.29
CA MET A 22 -15.22 -5.15 -6.43
C MET A 22 -15.18 -6.68 -6.41
N THR A 23 -15.39 -7.29 -7.56
CA THR A 23 -15.40 -8.75 -7.72
C THR A 23 -14.06 -9.32 -8.22
N ASP A 24 -13.14 -8.46 -8.67
CA ASP A 24 -11.91 -8.82 -9.37
C ASP A 24 -10.62 -8.64 -8.53
N LEU A 25 -10.74 -8.53 -7.21
CA LEU A 25 -9.59 -8.44 -6.30
C LEU A 25 -8.75 -9.72 -6.26
N GLY A 26 -9.33 -10.85 -6.62
CA GLY A 26 -8.66 -12.14 -6.64
C GLY A 26 -8.18 -12.61 -5.26
N ILE A 27 -7.04 -13.28 -5.23
CA ILE A 27 -6.45 -13.81 -4.00
C ILE A 27 -5.81 -12.68 -3.18
N ILE A 28 -6.21 -12.53 -1.91
CA ILE A 28 -5.64 -11.49 -1.04
C ILE A 28 -4.34 -11.99 -0.39
N VAL A 29 -3.25 -11.31 -0.67
CA VAL A 29 -1.92 -11.57 -0.11
C VAL A 29 -1.60 -10.49 0.93
N ASP A 30 -1.91 -10.78 2.19
CA ASP A 30 -1.60 -9.96 3.36
C ASP A 30 -0.50 -10.65 4.17
N VAL A 31 0.72 -10.10 4.13
CA VAL A 31 1.89 -10.71 4.77
C VAL A 31 1.72 -10.82 6.29
N ASP A 32 1.07 -9.84 6.92
CA ASP A 32 0.86 -9.85 8.38
C ASP A 32 -0.09 -11.01 8.77
N LYS A 33 -1.17 -11.20 8.02
CA LYS A 33 -2.10 -12.33 8.24
C LYS A 33 -1.46 -13.68 7.96
N ILE A 34 -0.71 -13.78 6.85
CA ILE A 34 0.03 -15.00 6.49
C ILE A 34 1.05 -15.33 7.58
N THR A 35 1.77 -14.33 8.12
CA THR A 35 2.73 -14.51 9.21
C THR A 35 2.05 -15.05 10.47
N ALA A 36 0.91 -14.49 10.86
CA ALA A 36 0.15 -14.97 12.00
C ALA A 36 -0.30 -16.43 11.82
N GLN A 37 -0.76 -16.81 10.64
CA GLN A 37 -1.19 -18.18 10.31
C GLN A 37 -0.04 -19.18 10.23
N THR A 38 1.19 -18.72 9.96
CA THR A 38 2.39 -19.58 9.82
C THR A 38 3.26 -19.62 11.09
N GLY A 39 2.67 -19.38 12.26
CA GLY A 39 3.34 -19.47 13.56
C GLY A 39 4.17 -18.23 13.93
N GLY A 40 3.83 -17.05 13.40
CA GLY A 40 4.39 -15.75 13.81
C GLY A 40 5.79 -15.44 13.25
N SER A 41 6.38 -16.30 12.43
CA SER A 41 7.69 -16.04 11.82
C SER A 41 7.59 -15.13 10.60
N ALA A 42 8.07 -13.88 10.71
CA ALA A 42 8.09 -12.91 9.62
C ALA A 42 8.82 -13.44 8.36
N LEU A 43 9.90 -14.22 8.54
CA LEU A 43 10.62 -14.82 7.42
C LEU A 43 9.78 -15.87 6.70
N ARG A 44 9.06 -16.74 7.45
CA ARG A 44 8.16 -17.75 6.86
C ARG A 44 6.98 -17.09 6.18
N GLY A 45 6.34 -16.12 6.83
CA GLY A 45 5.23 -15.36 6.25
C GLY A 45 5.62 -14.67 4.96
N GLY A 46 6.76 -13.99 4.93
CA GLY A 46 7.29 -13.36 3.74
C GLY A 46 7.58 -14.32 2.58
N LYS A 47 8.20 -15.48 2.87
CA LYS A 47 8.44 -16.54 1.85
C LYS A 47 7.14 -17.12 1.32
N THR A 48 6.14 -17.35 2.18
CA THR A 48 4.83 -17.88 1.79
C THR A 48 4.10 -16.89 0.90
N ALA A 49 4.10 -15.58 1.26
CA ALA A 49 3.50 -14.54 0.44
C ALA A 49 4.14 -14.45 -0.96
N VAL A 50 5.48 -14.54 -1.04
CA VAL A 50 6.19 -14.56 -2.33
C VAL A 50 5.75 -15.74 -3.18
N ARG A 51 5.72 -16.96 -2.62
CA ARG A 51 5.26 -18.16 -3.34
C ARG A 51 3.83 -18.02 -3.85
N LEU A 52 2.93 -17.48 -3.02
CA LEU A 52 1.54 -17.27 -3.40
C LEU A 52 1.41 -16.29 -4.57
N ILE A 53 2.20 -15.21 -4.58
CA ILE A 53 2.26 -14.26 -5.70
C ILE A 53 2.80 -14.96 -6.96
N GLU A 54 3.88 -15.74 -6.85
CA GLU A 54 4.43 -16.51 -7.98
C GLU A 54 3.41 -17.49 -8.56
N ASP A 55 2.68 -18.20 -7.70
CA ASP A 55 1.60 -19.11 -8.11
C ASP A 55 0.49 -18.37 -8.84
N CYS A 56 0.09 -17.18 -8.37
CA CYS A 56 -0.91 -16.35 -9.05
C CYS A 56 -0.43 -15.95 -10.45
N ILE A 57 0.82 -15.47 -10.55
CA ILE A 57 1.40 -15.06 -11.83
C ILE A 57 1.48 -16.24 -12.80
N SER A 58 1.99 -17.40 -12.35
CA SER A 58 2.16 -18.58 -13.19
C SER A 58 0.83 -19.15 -13.72
N LYS A 59 -0.26 -18.96 -12.95
CA LYS A 59 -1.61 -19.43 -13.29
C LYS A 59 -2.49 -18.36 -13.94
N ASN A 60 -1.95 -17.17 -14.16
CA ASN A 60 -2.68 -16.00 -14.67
C ASN A 60 -3.94 -15.68 -13.82
N VAL A 61 -3.81 -15.74 -12.51
CA VAL A 61 -4.90 -15.48 -11.54
C VAL A 61 -4.75 -14.09 -10.94
N SER A 62 -5.83 -13.32 -10.88
CA SER A 62 -5.85 -12.02 -10.22
C SER A 62 -5.53 -12.14 -8.72
N PHE A 63 -4.78 -11.18 -8.19
CA PHE A 63 -4.49 -11.11 -6.77
C PHE A 63 -4.39 -9.66 -6.27
N THR A 64 -4.52 -9.50 -4.95
CA THR A 64 -4.35 -8.21 -4.26
C THR A 64 -3.25 -8.34 -3.21
N GLN A 65 -2.22 -7.53 -3.32
CA GLN A 65 -1.12 -7.46 -2.35
C GLN A 65 -1.30 -6.27 -1.41
N GLU A 66 -1.40 -6.51 -0.09
CA GLU A 66 -1.26 -5.45 0.92
C GLU A 66 0.22 -5.21 1.24
N THR A 67 0.66 -3.95 1.19
CA THR A 67 2.08 -3.61 1.34
C THR A 67 2.29 -2.19 1.86
N THR A 68 3.41 -1.97 2.56
CA THR A 68 3.88 -0.62 2.91
C THR A 68 4.65 0.04 1.76
N LEU A 69 4.78 -0.61 0.62
CA LEU A 69 5.63 -0.26 -0.53
C LEU A 69 7.13 -0.21 -0.20
N SER A 70 7.52 -0.30 1.06
CA SER A 70 8.92 -0.23 1.47
C SER A 70 9.74 -1.39 0.91
N GLY A 71 10.93 -1.05 0.38
CA GLY A 71 11.84 -2.00 -0.26
C GLY A 71 11.48 -2.32 -1.71
N HIS A 72 12.39 -3.00 -2.41
CA HIS A 72 12.34 -3.18 -3.86
C HIS A 72 11.34 -4.24 -4.35
N ARG A 73 10.81 -5.09 -3.44
CA ARG A 73 9.96 -6.23 -3.83
C ARG A 73 8.66 -5.82 -4.50
N THR A 74 7.96 -4.82 -3.97
CA THR A 74 6.69 -4.38 -4.55
C THR A 74 6.90 -3.83 -5.95
N ARG A 75 7.94 -3.03 -6.17
CA ARG A 75 8.32 -2.56 -7.50
C ARG A 75 8.63 -3.71 -8.46
N GLN A 76 9.42 -4.70 -8.02
CA GLN A 76 9.74 -5.87 -8.84
C GLN A 76 8.48 -6.67 -9.20
N THR A 77 7.57 -6.88 -8.24
CA THR A 77 6.30 -7.55 -8.48
C THR A 77 5.43 -6.76 -9.46
N ALA A 78 5.27 -5.43 -9.25
CA ALA A 78 4.49 -4.57 -10.14
C ALA A 78 5.02 -4.59 -11.59
N ARG A 79 6.33 -4.50 -11.76
CA ARG A 79 6.96 -4.63 -13.07
C ARG A 79 6.65 -5.98 -13.72
N ARG A 80 6.88 -7.08 -12.99
CA ARG A 80 6.67 -8.44 -13.54
C ARG A 80 5.23 -8.71 -13.93
N VAL A 81 4.25 -8.30 -13.13
CA VAL A 81 2.84 -8.51 -13.48
C VAL A 81 2.44 -7.66 -14.67
N ARG A 82 2.98 -6.44 -14.79
CA ARG A 82 2.77 -5.62 -15.98
C ARG A 82 3.38 -6.26 -17.23
N ASP A 83 4.63 -6.73 -17.13
CA ASP A 83 5.30 -7.45 -18.23
C ASP A 83 4.55 -8.74 -18.62
N ALA A 84 3.82 -9.35 -17.69
CA ALA A 84 2.94 -10.51 -17.91
C ALA A 84 1.53 -10.15 -18.40
N GLY A 85 1.25 -8.88 -18.70
CA GLY A 85 -0.02 -8.43 -19.28
C GLY A 85 -1.15 -8.18 -18.27
N TYR A 86 -0.87 -8.14 -16.98
CA TYR A 86 -1.88 -7.76 -15.98
C TYR A 86 -2.21 -6.28 -16.04
N TYR A 87 -3.48 -5.95 -15.79
CA TYR A 87 -3.90 -4.61 -15.43
C TYR A 87 -3.55 -4.34 -13.95
N VAL A 88 -2.70 -3.35 -13.69
CA VAL A 88 -2.16 -3.06 -12.36
C VAL A 88 -2.85 -1.84 -11.76
N ARG A 89 -3.62 -2.06 -10.68
CA ARG A 89 -4.26 -0.99 -9.89
C ARG A 89 -3.55 -0.81 -8.55
N LEU A 90 -3.36 0.43 -8.15
CA LEU A 90 -2.90 0.80 -6.82
C LEU A 90 -3.99 1.57 -6.08
N PHE A 91 -4.41 1.09 -4.91
CA PHE A 91 -5.18 1.83 -3.92
C PHE A 91 -4.26 2.23 -2.79
N TYR A 92 -3.98 3.51 -2.66
CA TYR A 92 -3.05 4.03 -1.65
C TYR A 92 -3.77 4.77 -0.54
N VAL A 93 -3.46 4.46 0.72
CA VAL A 93 -3.97 5.19 1.88
C VAL A 93 -2.85 6.03 2.48
N GLY A 94 -3.06 7.34 2.54
CA GLY A 94 -2.12 8.30 3.12
C GLY A 94 -2.45 8.68 4.56
N LEU A 95 -1.47 9.31 5.21
CA LEU A 95 -1.57 9.97 6.52
C LEU A 95 -0.67 11.20 6.55
N ASP A 96 -1.07 12.21 7.31
CA ASP A 96 -0.31 13.44 7.45
C ASP A 96 0.97 13.28 8.27
N THR A 97 0.96 12.45 9.32
CA THR A 97 2.09 12.36 10.24
C THR A 97 2.44 10.93 10.66
N ALA A 98 3.72 10.69 10.93
CA ALA A 98 4.20 9.44 11.55
C ALA A 98 3.64 9.25 12.97
N GLY A 99 3.38 10.34 13.68
CA GLY A 99 2.77 10.31 15.01
C GLY A 99 1.39 9.68 15.00
N GLU A 100 0.58 10.00 13.99
CA GLU A 100 -0.73 9.38 13.80
C GLU A 100 -0.63 7.88 13.49
N SER A 101 0.31 7.50 12.63
CA SER A 101 0.63 6.09 12.36
C SER A 101 0.92 5.33 13.66
N ARG A 102 1.84 5.87 14.51
CA ARG A 102 2.19 5.26 15.81
C ARG A 102 0.99 5.15 16.74
N ARG A 103 0.18 6.20 16.88
CA ARG A 103 -1.04 6.19 17.72
C ARG A 103 -2.00 5.08 17.27
N ARG A 104 -2.23 4.91 15.97
CA ARG A 104 -3.11 3.87 15.42
C ARG A 104 -2.54 2.47 15.64
N ILE A 105 -1.22 2.30 15.54
CA ILE A 105 -0.55 1.03 15.86
C ILE A 105 -0.71 0.70 17.34
N ALA A 106 -0.45 1.65 18.25
CA ALA A 106 -0.62 1.46 19.69
C ALA A 106 -2.06 1.04 20.05
N ASN A 107 -3.07 1.69 19.47
CA ASN A 107 -4.48 1.34 19.66
C ASN A 107 -4.80 -0.09 19.15
N ARG A 108 -4.16 -0.52 18.05
CA ARG A 108 -4.29 -1.88 17.53
C ARG A 108 -3.64 -2.90 18.47
N VAL A 109 -2.45 -2.60 18.98
CA VAL A 109 -1.72 -3.47 19.95
C VAL A 109 -2.53 -3.64 21.23
N ALA A 110 -3.10 -2.56 21.77
CA ALA A 110 -3.99 -2.63 22.94
C ALA A 110 -5.21 -3.55 22.74
N LYS A 111 -5.60 -3.82 21.49
CA LYS A 111 -6.67 -4.75 21.10
C LYS A 111 -6.16 -6.14 20.69
N GLY A 112 -4.92 -6.48 21.03
CA GLY A 112 -4.29 -7.78 20.71
C GLY A 112 -3.68 -7.89 19.30
N GLY A 113 -3.51 -6.78 18.59
CA GLY A 113 -2.88 -6.78 17.26
C GLY A 113 -1.35 -6.75 17.34
N HIS A 114 -0.72 -6.97 16.18
CA HIS A 114 0.73 -7.00 16.04
C HIS A 114 1.37 -5.61 16.20
N ASP A 115 2.48 -5.54 16.96
CA ASP A 115 3.28 -4.33 17.11
C ASP A 115 4.30 -4.16 15.98
N ILE A 116 4.79 -2.93 15.80
CA ILE A 116 5.80 -2.58 14.81
C ILE A 116 6.81 -1.64 15.49
N PRO A 117 8.11 -1.93 15.41
CA PRO A 117 9.14 -1.08 15.99
C PRO A 117 9.00 0.38 15.53
N PRO A 118 9.07 1.37 16.45
CA PRO A 118 8.89 2.77 16.11
C PRO A 118 9.86 3.27 15.03
N GLU A 119 11.09 2.79 15.02
CA GLU A 119 12.11 3.09 14.01
C GLU A 119 11.71 2.62 12.62
N ASP A 120 11.02 1.48 12.51
CA ASP A 120 10.49 0.98 11.25
C ASP A 120 9.33 1.85 10.74
N VAL A 121 8.46 2.31 11.64
CA VAL A 121 7.36 3.22 11.29
C VAL A 121 7.94 4.53 10.74
N GLU A 122 8.89 5.12 11.44
CA GLU A 122 9.56 6.38 11.03
C GLU A 122 10.30 6.23 9.69
N ARG A 123 11.06 5.16 9.53
CA ARG A 123 11.80 4.87 8.30
C ARG A 123 10.84 4.74 7.10
N ARG A 124 9.77 3.96 7.25
CA ARG A 124 8.76 3.75 6.19
C ARG A 124 7.99 5.01 5.89
N PHE A 125 7.71 5.82 6.91
CA PHE A 125 7.02 7.10 6.72
C PHE A 125 7.90 8.08 5.93
N ARG A 126 9.19 8.21 6.26
CA ARG A 126 10.13 9.08 5.53
C ARG A 126 10.29 8.67 4.07
N SER A 127 10.45 7.38 3.80
CA SER A 127 10.67 6.87 2.43
C SER A 127 9.39 6.65 1.61
N ARG A 128 8.20 7.06 2.13
CA ARG A 128 6.92 6.72 1.49
C ARG A 128 6.76 7.27 0.07
N TRP A 129 7.25 8.48 -0.17
CA TRP A 129 7.12 9.11 -1.49
C TRP A 129 8.08 8.53 -2.51
N SER A 130 9.32 8.30 -2.14
CA SER A 130 10.27 7.60 -3.02
C SER A 130 9.81 6.19 -3.35
N ALA A 131 9.32 5.43 -2.36
CA ALA A 131 8.79 4.09 -2.58
C ALA A 131 7.54 4.09 -3.48
N LEU A 132 6.66 5.08 -3.34
CA LEU A 132 5.48 5.25 -4.18
C LEU A 132 5.87 5.62 -5.62
N ALA A 133 6.79 6.59 -5.80
CA ALA A 133 7.29 7.01 -7.09
C ALA A 133 7.96 5.87 -7.88
N GLU A 134 8.58 4.89 -7.19
CA GLU A 134 9.15 3.70 -7.82
C GLU A 134 8.09 2.71 -8.33
N VAL A 135 6.89 2.69 -7.78
CA VAL A 135 5.82 1.73 -8.12
C VAL A 135 4.84 2.31 -9.13
N LEU A 136 4.51 3.60 -9.04
CA LEU A 136 3.52 4.28 -9.90
C LEU A 136 3.72 4.06 -11.40
N PRO A 137 4.96 4.07 -11.96
CA PRO A 137 5.17 3.86 -13.41
C PRO A 137 4.71 2.48 -13.93
N TYR A 138 4.53 1.52 -13.03
CA TYR A 138 4.05 0.18 -13.37
C TYR A 138 2.54 0.00 -13.15
N CYS A 139 1.85 1.03 -12.65
CA CYS A 139 0.41 1.01 -12.44
C CYS A 139 -0.30 1.62 -13.64
N ASP A 140 -1.38 0.98 -14.10
CA ASP A 140 -2.27 1.52 -15.12
C ASP A 140 -3.17 2.62 -14.52
N GLU A 141 -3.50 2.47 -13.24
CA GLU A 141 -4.20 3.50 -12.45
C GLU A 141 -3.82 3.42 -10.97
N ALA A 142 -3.93 4.56 -10.29
CA ALA A 142 -3.91 4.59 -8.84
C ALA A 142 -5.02 5.52 -8.29
N VAL A 143 -5.55 5.15 -7.12
CA VAL A 143 -6.52 5.95 -6.37
C VAL A 143 -5.97 6.17 -4.97
N PHE A 144 -6.05 7.41 -4.50
CA PHE A 144 -5.48 7.84 -3.24
C PHE A 144 -6.58 8.18 -2.24
N TYR A 145 -6.55 7.54 -1.09
CA TYR A 145 -7.52 7.70 -0.02
C TYR A 145 -6.89 8.35 1.21
N ASP A 146 -7.59 9.34 1.75
CA ASP A 146 -7.39 9.74 3.13
C ASP A 146 -8.29 8.90 4.06
N ASN A 147 -7.80 8.60 5.26
CA ASN A 147 -8.55 7.81 6.24
C ASN A 147 -8.54 8.47 7.62
N GLU A 148 -8.71 9.78 7.67
CA GLU A 148 -8.86 10.49 8.96
C GLU A 148 -10.27 10.30 9.52
N ASN A 149 -11.29 10.47 8.68
CA ASN A 149 -12.72 10.39 9.03
C ASN A 149 -13.49 9.38 8.15
N GLY A 150 -12.84 8.26 7.79
CA GLY A 150 -13.31 7.31 6.81
C GLY A 150 -12.60 7.49 5.47
N PHE A 151 -12.73 6.52 4.56
CA PHE A 151 -12.02 6.56 3.28
C PHE A 151 -12.62 7.61 2.34
N ALA A 152 -11.96 8.78 2.26
CA ALA A 152 -12.25 9.82 1.29
C ALA A 152 -11.24 9.72 0.13
N GLU A 153 -11.73 9.64 -1.11
CA GLU A 153 -10.89 9.73 -2.29
C GLU A 153 -10.41 11.18 -2.45
N VAL A 154 -9.09 11.38 -2.56
CA VAL A 154 -8.48 12.71 -2.59
C VAL A 154 -7.65 12.97 -3.84
N ALA A 155 -7.31 11.91 -4.58
CA ALA A 155 -6.64 12.00 -5.88
C ALA A 155 -6.77 10.70 -6.67
N SER A 156 -6.57 10.81 -7.97
CA SER A 156 -6.36 9.69 -8.90
C SER A 156 -5.06 9.90 -9.70
N TYR A 157 -4.52 8.80 -10.24
CA TYR A 157 -3.32 8.85 -11.08
C TYR A 157 -3.55 7.94 -12.29
N ARG A 158 -3.38 8.52 -13.48
CA ARG A 158 -3.47 7.81 -14.76
C ARG A 158 -2.52 8.45 -15.78
N ASN A 159 -1.94 7.64 -16.65
CA ASN A 159 -1.07 8.10 -17.75
C ASN A 159 0.09 9.01 -17.31
N GLY A 160 0.63 8.81 -16.09
CA GLY A 160 1.72 9.62 -15.58
C GLY A 160 1.28 10.89 -14.84
N GLU A 161 0.00 11.18 -14.75
CA GLU A 161 -0.55 12.41 -14.17
C GLU A 161 -1.33 12.14 -12.89
N LEU A 162 -1.07 12.97 -11.86
CA LEU A 162 -1.83 12.99 -10.62
C LEU A 162 -2.91 14.08 -10.71
N MET A 163 -4.16 13.69 -10.56
CA MET A 163 -5.33 14.56 -10.52
C MET A 163 -5.90 14.59 -9.11
N LEU A 164 -6.06 15.80 -8.54
CA LEU A 164 -6.65 15.97 -7.21
C LEU A 164 -8.18 15.94 -7.32
N GLU A 165 -8.82 15.16 -6.44
CA GLU A 165 -10.27 14.94 -6.42
C GLU A 165 -10.95 15.70 -5.28
N GLY A 166 -12.17 16.22 -5.53
CA GLY A 166 -12.98 16.94 -4.54
C GLY A 166 -12.36 18.24 -4.04
N GLU A 167 -12.84 18.77 -2.91
CA GLU A 167 -12.35 20.01 -2.27
C GLU A 167 -11.42 19.72 -1.08
N TYR A 168 -11.55 18.55 -0.47
CA TYR A 168 -10.74 18.15 0.68
C TYR A 168 -9.29 17.85 0.27
N ARG A 169 -8.36 18.56 0.89
CA ARG A 169 -6.92 18.53 0.57
C ARG A 169 -6.09 18.25 1.84
N PRO A 170 -5.95 17.01 2.29
CA PRO A 170 -5.02 16.69 3.39
C PRO A 170 -3.59 17.05 2.99
N ARG A 171 -2.76 17.41 3.95
CA ARG A 171 -1.38 17.89 3.69
C ARG A 171 -0.55 16.86 2.93
N TRP A 172 -0.72 15.59 3.24
CA TRP A 172 0.05 14.52 2.62
C TRP A 172 -0.17 14.42 1.10
N ILE A 173 -1.38 14.70 0.58
CA ILE A 173 -1.61 14.62 -0.87
C ILE A 173 -0.95 15.79 -1.60
N LEU A 174 -0.89 16.97 -0.99
CA LEU A 174 -0.16 18.11 -1.54
C LEU A 174 1.35 17.85 -1.53
N GLN A 175 1.89 17.26 -0.47
CA GLN A 175 3.29 16.81 -0.40
C GLN A 175 3.61 15.76 -1.47
N LEU A 176 2.71 14.79 -1.70
CA LEU A 176 2.87 13.82 -2.77
C LEU A 176 2.88 14.49 -4.15
N ALA A 177 1.94 15.39 -4.41
CA ALA A 177 1.87 16.12 -5.67
C ALA A 177 3.16 16.91 -5.94
N ASP A 178 3.73 17.51 -4.92
CA ASP A 178 5.01 18.22 -5.01
C ASP A 178 6.19 17.27 -5.26
N ALA A 179 6.27 16.17 -4.50
CA ALA A 179 7.31 15.16 -4.66
C ALA A 179 7.30 14.49 -6.06
N LEU A 180 6.12 14.31 -6.67
CA LEU A 180 6.02 13.75 -8.02
C LEU A 180 6.45 14.75 -9.11
N ARG A 181 6.31 16.07 -8.88
CA ARG A 181 6.74 17.10 -9.83
C ARG A 181 8.26 17.34 -9.81
N HIS A 182 8.86 17.34 -8.62
CA HIS A 182 10.25 17.75 -8.41
C HIS A 182 11.21 16.57 -8.14
N GLY A 183 10.67 15.36 -8.01
CA GLY A 183 11.38 14.20 -7.46
C GLY A 183 11.39 14.21 -5.92
N PRO A 184 11.58 13.06 -5.26
CA PRO A 184 11.65 13.00 -3.80
C PRO A 184 12.88 13.78 -3.32
N GLU A 185 12.66 14.78 -2.44
CA GLU A 185 13.76 15.47 -1.76
C GLU A 185 14.67 14.44 -1.08
N GLN A 186 15.96 14.50 -1.41
CA GLN A 186 17.00 13.74 -0.73
C GLN A 186 17.24 14.41 0.63
N SER A 187 16.58 13.90 1.68
CA SER A 187 16.81 14.31 3.08
C SER A 187 17.64 13.26 3.79
#